data_c4f80f888094393fa32bfdd2232b5838
#
_entry.id   c4f80f888094393fa32bfdd2232b5838
#
_cell.length_a   1.000
_cell.length_b   1.000
_cell.length_c   1.000
_cell.angle_alpha   90.00
_cell.angle_beta   90.00
_cell.angle_gamma   90.00
#
_symmetry.space_group_name_H-M   'P 1'
#
loop_
_entity.id
_entity.type
_entity.pdbx_description
1 polymer ?
#
loop_
_entity_poly.entity_id
_entity_poly.type
_entity_poly.pdbx_seq_one_letter_code
_entity_poly.pdbx_strand_id
1 'polypeptide(L)'
;FSVNGSTAALLAAVSASVNKGGKILVARNCHKAVYHALYLRELQPVYIYPHEDQRLGINGGISPERVERYLEENTDVQAFLLTSPTYDGVVSDIKTIAEVVHRHKIPLIVDEAHGAHLHYSKYFPVSAADLGADIVIQSFHKTLPSMTQTAVLHICSDMADVEKIKRFMGIYQTSSPSYILM
;
A
#
# COMPACT_ATOMS: atom_id res chain seq x y z
N PHE A 1 6.19 9.28 8.23
CA PHE A 1 7.51 9.56 7.68
C PHE A 1 7.40 10.31 6.37
N SER A 2 8.04 11.47 6.26
CA SER A 2 8.25 12.14 4.98
C SER A 2 9.26 11.34 4.15
N VAL A 3 8.97 11.11 2.88
CA VAL A 3 9.76 10.24 2.02
C VAL A 3 10.01 10.85 0.64
N ASN A 4 11.13 10.49 0.05
CA ASN A 4 11.50 10.91 -1.30
C ASN A 4 10.86 9.98 -2.34
N GLY A 5 9.57 10.18 -2.56
CA GLY A 5 8.74 9.42 -3.48
C GLY A 5 8.13 8.15 -2.86
N SER A 6 6.89 7.85 -3.23
CA SER A 6 6.18 6.65 -2.78
C SER A 6 6.89 5.34 -3.13
N THR A 7 7.78 5.36 -4.12
CA THR A 7 8.60 4.17 -4.46
C THR A 7 9.44 3.73 -3.27
N ALA A 8 10.19 4.64 -2.62
CA ALA A 8 10.99 4.31 -1.45
C ALA A 8 10.11 3.81 -0.29
N ALA A 9 8.96 4.45 -0.08
CA ALA A 9 7.98 4.05 0.92
C ALA A 9 7.45 2.63 0.70
N LEU A 10 7.05 2.30 -0.54
CA LEU A 10 6.56 0.97 -0.91
C LEU A 10 7.62 -0.11 -0.72
N LEU A 11 8.86 0.16 -1.16
CA LEU A 11 9.99 -0.74 -0.95
C LEU A 11 10.21 -1.01 0.56
N ALA A 12 10.19 0.05 1.38
CA ALA A 12 10.40 -0.06 2.82
C ALA A 12 9.24 -0.79 3.51
N ALA A 13 7.98 -0.43 3.19
CA ALA A 13 6.80 -1.05 3.77
C ALA A 13 6.75 -2.56 3.49
N VAL A 14 6.90 -2.97 2.24
CA VAL A 14 6.92 -4.39 1.86
C VAL A 14 8.08 -5.13 2.51
N SER A 15 9.29 -4.54 2.49
CA SER A 15 10.48 -5.17 3.08
C SER A 15 10.41 -5.33 4.60
N ALA A 16 9.70 -4.44 5.29
CA ALA A 16 9.51 -4.49 6.73
C ALA A 16 8.43 -5.50 7.13
N SER A 17 7.39 -5.64 6.31
CA SER A 17 6.23 -6.47 6.60
C SER A 17 6.41 -7.95 6.23
N VAL A 18 7.35 -8.26 5.31
CA VAL A 18 7.55 -9.63 4.82
C VAL A 18 9.02 -10.03 4.94
N ASN A 19 9.27 -11.20 5.49
CA ASN A 19 10.62 -11.77 5.58
C ASN A 19 11.18 -12.05 4.18
N LYS A 20 12.51 -12.00 4.03
CA LYS A 20 13.16 -12.37 2.76
C LYS A 20 12.73 -13.80 2.36
N GLY A 21 12.29 -13.97 1.13
CA GLY A 21 11.76 -15.25 0.62
C GLY A 21 10.34 -15.58 1.06
N GLY A 22 9.72 -14.73 1.90
CA GLY A 22 8.36 -14.95 2.41
C GLY A 22 7.27 -14.70 1.36
N LYS A 23 6.04 -15.08 1.72
CA LYS A 23 4.86 -14.96 0.85
C LYS A 23 4.07 -13.69 1.13
N ILE A 24 3.59 -13.03 0.09
CA ILE A 24 2.78 -11.81 0.17
C ILE A 24 1.58 -11.90 -0.79
N LEU A 25 0.40 -11.50 -0.31
CA LEU A 25 -0.77 -11.27 -1.18
C LEU A 25 -0.66 -9.87 -1.80
N VAL A 26 -0.81 -9.76 -3.12
CA VAL A 26 -0.62 -8.50 -3.86
C VAL A 26 -1.72 -8.29 -4.88
N ALA A 27 -2.37 -7.13 -4.88
CA ALA A 27 -3.26 -6.74 -5.96
C ALA A 27 -2.49 -6.62 -7.29
N ARG A 28 -2.94 -7.32 -8.34
CA ARG A 28 -2.18 -7.44 -9.60
C ARG A 28 -2.00 -6.10 -10.33
N ASN A 29 -2.88 -5.13 -10.09
CA ASN A 29 -2.83 -3.78 -10.64
C ASN A 29 -1.97 -2.80 -9.81
N CYS A 30 -1.09 -3.30 -8.94
CA CYS A 30 -0.20 -2.46 -8.13
C CYS A 30 0.88 -1.76 -8.97
N HIS A 31 1.46 -0.71 -8.39
CA HIS A 31 2.54 0.04 -9.02
C HIS A 31 3.81 -0.82 -9.17
N LYS A 32 4.64 -0.53 -10.21
CA LYS A 32 5.89 -1.25 -10.48
C LYS A 32 6.86 -1.32 -9.30
N ALA A 33 6.83 -0.35 -8.38
CA ALA A 33 7.66 -0.37 -7.17
C ALA A 33 7.40 -1.60 -6.29
N VAL A 34 6.18 -2.13 -6.28
CA VAL A 34 5.85 -3.36 -5.55
C VAL A 34 6.57 -4.55 -6.17
N TYR A 35 6.58 -4.66 -7.50
CA TYR A 35 7.32 -5.72 -8.21
C TYR A 35 8.83 -5.62 -7.96
N HIS A 36 9.37 -4.40 -7.85
CA HIS A 36 10.77 -4.22 -7.45
C HIS A 36 11.03 -4.72 -6.03
N ALA A 37 10.11 -4.47 -5.08
CA ALA A 37 10.22 -5.02 -3.72
C ALA A 37 10.18 -6.55 -3.72
N LEU A 38 9.26 -7.15 -4.49
CA LEU A 38 9.18 -8.61 -4.65
C LEU A 38 10.52 -9.18 -5.13
N TYR A 39 11.09 -8.57 -6.17
CA TYR A 39 12.37 -9.00 -6.73
C TYR A 39 13.53 -8.84 -5.74
N LEU A 40 13.70 -7.65 -5.15
CA LEU A 40 14.80 -7.34 -4.23
C LEU A 40 14.78 -8.21 -2.95
N ARG A 41 13.58 -8.59 -2.52
CA ARG A 41 13.38 -9.40 -1.30
C ARG A 41 13.17 -10.89 -1.61
N GLU A 42 13.24 -11.29 -2.88
CA GLU A 42 13.00 -12.67 -3.33
C GLU A 42 11.64 -13.22 -2.84
N LEU A 43 10.60 -12.34 -2.78
CA LEU A 43 9.30 -12.70 -2.23
C LEU A 43 8.52 -13.60 -3.19
N GLN A 44 7.61 -14.40 -2.62
CA GLN A 44 6.68 -15.27 -3.34
C GLN A 44 5.31 -14.58 -3.40
N PRO A 45 4.94 -13.95 -4.54
CA PRO A 45 3.67 -13.27 -4.63
C PRO A 45 2.52 -14.23 -4.89
N VAL A 46 1.43 -14.07 -4.14
CA VAL A 46 0.10 -14.54 -4.49
C VAL A 46 -0.65 -13.37 -5.09
N TYR A 47 -1.09 -13.47 -6.33
CA TYR A 47 -1.76 -12.36 -7.00
C TYR A 47 -3.27 -12.44 -6.88
N ILE A 48 -3.89 -11.36 -6.38
CA ILE A 48 -5.34 -11.16 -6.44
C ILE A 48 -5.66 -10.15 -7.55
N TYR A 49 -6.58 -10.51 -8.43
CA TYR A 49 -6.96 -9.66 -9.56
C TYR A 49 -8.15 -8.79 -9.18
N PRO A 50 -8.16 -7.49 -9.50
CA PRO A 50 -9.33 -6.65 -9.34
C PRO A 50 -10.48 -7.15 -10.22
N HIS A 51 -11.70 -6.72 -9.90
CA HIS A 51 -12.80 -6.85 -10.83
C HIS A 51 -12.55 -5.93 -12.04
N GLU A 52 -12.87 -6.37 -13.23
CA GLU A 52 -12.82 -5.54 -14.44
C GLU A 52 -14.21 -4.99 -14.74
N ASP A 53 -14.35 -3.67 -14.82
CA ASP A 53 -15.54 -3.04 -15.36
C ASP A 53 -15.46 -3.08 -16.89
N GLN A 54 -16.14 -4.05 -17.49
CA GLN A 54 -16.12 -4.26 -18.95
C GLN A 54 -16.69 -3.09 -19.74
N ARG A 55 -17.61 -2.31 -19.16
CA ARG A 55 -18.22 -1.15 -19.82
C ARG A 55 -17.24 0.01 -19.94
N LEU A 56 -16.42 0.22 -18.92
CA LEU A 56 -15.45 1.32 -18.85
C LEU A 56 -14.04 0.88 -19.25
N GLY A 57 -13.76 -0.42 -19.29
CA GLY A 57 -12.42 -0.96 -19.58
C GLY A 57 -11.39 -0.63 -18.51
N ILE A 58 -11.80 -0.49 -17.25
CA ILE A 58 -10.93 -0.15 -16.13
C ILE A 58 -10.93 -1.22 -15.04
N ASN A 59 -9.88 -1.25 -14.23
CA ASN A 59 -9.84 -2.07 -13.04
C ASN A 59 -10.76 -1.52 -11.95
N GLY A 60 -11.65 -2.34 -11.43
CA GLY A 60 -12.48 -2.06 -10.27
C GLY A 60 -11.75 -2.29 -8.94
N GLY A 61 -12.50 -2.34 -7.85
CA GLY A 61 -11.99 -2.63 -6.52
C GLY A 61 -11.64 -4.11 -6.31
N ILE A 62 -10.99 -4.39 -5.18
CA ILE A 62 -10.77 -5.73 -4.67
C ILE A 62 -11.93 -6.09 -3.73
N SER A 63 -12.55 -7.28 -3.92
CA SER A 63 -13.63 -7.76 -3.07
C SER A 63 -13.07 -8.35 -1.76
N PRO A 64 -13.65 -7.98 -0.58
CA PRO A 64 -13.26 -8.55 0.70
C PRO A 64 -13.42 -10.08 0.77
N GLU A 65 -14.47 -10.63 0.16
CA GLU A 65 -14.73 -12.09 0.14
C GLU A 65 -13.65 -12.84 -0.66
N ARG A 66 -13.13 -12.20 -1.69
CA ARG A 66 -11.99 -12.77 -2.43
C ARG A 66 -10.71 -12.73 -1.61
N VAL A 67 -10.48 -11.64 -0.86
CA VAL A 67 -9.33 -11.53 0.05
C VAL A 67 -9.39 -12.66 1.09
N GLU A 68 -10.55 -12.85 1.74
CA GLU A 68 -10.75 -13.93 2.72
C GLU A 68 -10.36 -15.29 2.12
N ARG A 69 -10.96 -15.65 0.99
CA ARG A 69 -10.67 -16.93 0.34
C ARG A 69 -9.19 -17.11 0.02
N TYR A 70 -8.53 -16.06 -0.52
CA TYR A 70 -7.09 -16.16 -0.85
C TYR A 70 -6.23 -16.35 0.40
N LEU A 71 -6.60 -15.74 1.53
CA LEU A 71 -5.88 -15.90 2.79
C LEU A 71 -6.14 -17.25 3.46
N GLU A 72 -7.36 -17.80 3.33
CA GLU A 72 -7.68 -19.16 3.76
C GLU A 72 -6.87 -20.21 2.99
N GLU A 73 -6.74 -20.03 1.65
CA GLU A 73 -5.97 -20.93 0.78
C GLU A 73 -4.45 -20.77 0.93
N ASN A 74 -3.97 -19.64 1.50
CA ASN A 74 -2.54 -19.29 1.62
C ASN A 74 -2.23 -18.80 3.03
N THR A 75 -2.25 -19.70 4.01
CA THR A 75 -2.09 -19.39 5.45
C THR A 75 -0.70 -18.90 5.85
N ASP A 76 0.29 -19.00 4.96
CA ASP A 76 1.68 -18.56 5.15
C ASP A 76 1.95 -17.16 4.56
N VAL A 77 0.93 -16.47 4.05
CA VAL A 77 1.01 -15.06 3.65
C VAL A 77 1.31 -14.19 4.86
N GLN A 78 2.27 -13.27 4.73
CA GLN A 78 2.75 -12.41 5.82
C GLN A 78 2.25 -10.97 5.76
N ALA A 79 1.72 -10.52 4.62
CA ALA A 79 1.10 -9.20 4.45
C ALA A 79 0.19 -9.18 3.22
N PHE A 80 -0.75 -8.25 3.19
CA PHE A 80 -1.53 -7.93 1.98
C PHE A 80 -1.26 -6.51 1.53
N LEU A 81 -1.02 -6.32 0.22
CA LEU A 81 -0.85 -5.01 -0.40
C LEU A 81 -1.84 -4.79 -1.53
N LEU A 82 -2.57 -3.66 -1.50
CA LEU A 82 -3.41 -3.21 -2.61
C LEU A 82 -3.24 -1.72 -2.87
N THR A 83 -3.70 -1.28 -4.06
CA THR A 83 -3.75 0.14 -4.46
C THR A 83 -5.18 0.64 -4.37
N SER A 84 -5.42 1.67 -3.56
CA SER A 84 -6.73 2.32 -3.41
C SER A 84 -6.54 3.78 -2.94
N PRO A 85 -6.97 4.80 -3.71
CA PRO A 85 -7.61 4.70 -5.03
C PRO A 85 -6.68 4.14 -6.12
N THR A 86 -7.27 3.51 -7.14
CA THR A 86 -6.52 3.17 -8.37
C THR A 86 -6.17 4.44 -9.15
N TYR A 87 -5.39 4.32 -10.23
CA TYR A 87 -5.11 5.43 -11.15
C TYR A 87 -6.40 6.06 -11.71
N ASP A 88 -7.42 5.23 -11.95
CA ASP A 88 -8.72 5.65 -12.50
C ASP A 88 -9.67 6.18 -11.41
N GLY A 89 -9.24 6.24 -10.16
CA GLY A 89 -10.01 6.78 -9.04
C GLY A 89 -10.93 5.77 -8.34
N VAL A 90 -10.81 4.48 -8.64
CA VAL A 90 -11.64 3.44 -7.99
C VAL A 90 -11.12 3.14 -6.59
N VAL A 91 -12.03 3.16 -5.61
CA VAL A 91 -11.76 2.88 -4.19
C VAL A 91 -12.29 1.50 -3.83
N SER A 92 -11.49 0.70 -3.12
CA SER A 92 -11.90 -0.57 -2.53
C SER A 92 -12.53 -0.37 -1.15
N ASP A 93 -13.33 -1.32 -0.67
CA ASP A 93 -13.85 -1.32 0.70
C ASP A 93 -12.74 -1.67 1.70
N ILE A 94 -11.90 -0.67 1.98
CA ILE A 94 -10.71 -0.83 2.85
C ILE A 94 -11.09 -1.29 4.24
N LYS A 95 -12.21 -0.78 4.79
CA LYS A 95 -12.65 -1.14 6.14
C LYS A 95 -12.91 -2.64 6.26
N THR A 96 -13.75 -3.19 5.40
CA THR A 96 -14.06 -4.62 5.42
C THR A 96 -12.82 -5.46 5.07
N ILE A 97 -11.99 -5.00 4.14
CA ILE A 97 -10.71 -5.67 3.82
C ILE A 97 -9.78 -5.71 5.04
N ALA A 98 -9.65 -4.61 5.78
CA ALA A 98 -8.83 -4.56 7.00
C ALA A 98 -9.33 -5.55 8.05
N GLU A 99 -10.65 -5.62 8.29
CA GLU A 99 -11.26 -6.58 9.20
C GLU A 99 -10.95 -8.04 8.80
N VAL A 100 -10.98 -8.34 7.50
CA VAL A 100 -10.60 -9.66 6.95
C VAL A 100 -9.13 -9.95 7.26
N VAL A 101 -8.25 -9.07 6.84
CA VAL A 101 -6.78 -9.23 6.94
C VAL A 101 -6.32 -9.38 8.39
N HIS A 102 -6.92 -8.61 9.30
CA HIS A 102 -6.59 -8.67 10.73
C HIS A 102 -7.04 -9.98 11.40
N ARG A 103 -8.11 -10.63 10.93
CA ARG A 103 -8.44 -12.00 11.39
C ARG A 103 -7.31 -13.00 11.12
N HIS A 104 -6.57 -12.80 10.05
CA HIS A 104 -5.40 -13.62 9.69
C HIS A 104 -4.09 -13.14 10.36
N LYS A 105 -4.16 -12.07 11.20
CA LYS A 105 -3.01 -11.52 11.98
C LYS A 105 -1.85 -11.05 11.10
N ILE A 106 -2.13 -10.51 9.94
CA ILE A 106 -1.16 -9.93 9.03
C ILE A 106 -1.46 -8.45 8.78
N PRO A 107 -0.46 -7.60 8.46
CA PRO A 107 -0.68 -6.18 8.18
C PRO A 107 -1.27 -5.96 6.79
N LEU A 108 -2.11 -4.92 6.69
CA LEU A 108 -2.65 -4.37 5.46
C LEU A 108 -1.83 -3.14 5.04
N ILE A 109 -1.24 -3.20 3.85
CA ILE A 109 -0.51 -2.10 3.22
C ILE A 109 -1.37 -1.52 2.10
N VAL A 110 -1.68 -0.23 2.18
CA VAL A 110 -2.45 0.46 1.14
C VAL A 110 -1.58 1.49 0.42
N ASP A 111 -1.38 1.27 -0.88
CA ASP A 111 -0.83 2.27 -1.77
C ASP A 111 -1.95 3.28 -2.11
N GLU A 112 -2.03 4.34 -1.31
CA GLU A 112 -2.95 5.46 -1.46
C GLU A 112 -2.26 6.64 -2.16
N ALA A 113 -1.32 6.38 -3.08
CA ALA A 113 -0.56 7.43 -3.76
C ALA A 113 -1.46 8.43 -4.52
N HIS A 114 -2.64 8.04 -4.93
CA HIS A 114 -3.64 8.90 -5.59
C HIS A 114 -4.70 9.45 -4.63
N GLY A 115 -4.57 9.25 -3.32
CA GLY A 115 -5.57 9.60 -2.31
C GLY A 115 -5.12 10.63 -1.26
N ALA A 116 -3.99 11.32 -1.44
CA ALA A 116 -3.50 12.28 -0.45
C ALA A 116 -4.49 13.43 -0.17
N HIS A 117 -5.42 13.71 -1.09
CA HIS A 117 -6.46 14.74 -0.97
C HIS A 117 -7.70 14.28 -0.17
N LEU A 118 -7.84 13.00 0.14
CA LEU A 118 -9.09 12.45 0.71
C LEU A 118 -9.46 13.08 2.06
N HIS A 119 -8.49 13.44 2.89
CA HIS A 119 -8.73 14.09 4.18
C HIS A 119 -9.28 15.53 4.10
N TYR A 120 -9.24 16.17 2.93
CA TYR A 120 -9.51 17.62 2.83
C TYR A 120 -10.97 17.96 2.55
N SER A 121 -11.85 16.97 2.32
CA SER A 121 -13.27 17.23 2.14
C SER A 121 -14.13 16.02 2.48
N LYS A 122 -15.26 16.27 3.15
CA LYS A 122 -16.29 15.25 3.45
C LYS A 122 -16.99 14.66 2.21
N TYR A 123 -16.77 15.25 1.04
CA TYR A 123 -17.29 14.75 -0.23
C TYR A 123 -16.42 13.66 -0.85
N PHE A 124 -15.18 13.51 -0.36
CA PHE A 124 -14.29 12.44 -0.78
C PHE A 124 -14.53 11.17 0.04
N PRO A 125 -14.17 10.00 -0.48
CA PRO A 125 -14.08 8.79 0.32
C PRO A 125 -13.16 8.96 1.53
N VAL A 126 -13.38 8.20 2.57
CA VAL A 126 -12.51 8.19 3.75
C VAL A 126 -11.16 7.57 3.39
N SER A 127 -10.08 8.14 3.89
CA SER A 127 -8.72 7.62 3.68
C SER A 127 -8.53 6.24 4.31
N ALA A 128 -7.69 5.43 3.69
CA ALA A 128 -7.32 4.11 4.20
C ALA A 128 -6.72 4.17 5.62
N ALA A 129 -6.07 5.29 5.99
CA ALA A 129 -5.51 5.50 7.30
C ALA A 129 -6.58 5.50 8.42
N ASP A 130 -7.79 5.95 8.10
CA ASP A 130 -8.92 5.99 9.05
C ASP A 130 -9.82 4.76 8.95
N LEU A 131 -9.57 3.87 7.98
CA LEU A 131 -10.36 2.67 7.71
C LEU A 131 -9.69 1.37 8.17
N GLY A 132 -8.59 1.46 8.93
CA GLY A 132 -7.94 0.30 9.53
C GLY A 132 -6.78 -0.28 8.74
N ALA A 133 -6.29 0.39 7.70
CA ALA A 133 -5.01 0.01 7.10
C ALA A 133 -3.87 0.23 8.09
N ASP A 134 -2.85 -0.64 8.07
CA ASP A 134 -1.72 -0.57 9.02
C ASP A 134 -0.61 0.33 8.51
N ILE A 135 -0.37 0.32 7.20
CA ILE A 135 0.61 1.16 6.52
C ILE A 135 -0.07 1.79 5.31
N VAL A 136 -0.02 3.12 5.22
CA VAL A 136 -0.60 3.88 4.11
C VAL A 136 0.47 4.75 3.47
N ILE A 137 0.57 4.71 2.15
CA ILE A 137 1.54 5.49 1.39
C ILE A 137 0.80 6.50 0.51
N GLN A 138 1.10 7.79 0.67
CA GLN A 138 0.48 8.87 -0.08
C GLN A 138 1.53 9.68 -0.86
N SER A 139 1.24 9.99 -2.13
CA SER A 139 2.04 10.92 -2.95
C SER A 139 1.41 12.31 -2.92
N PHE A 140 2.00 13.25 -2.21
CA PHE A 140 1.47 14.61 -2.14
C PHE A 140 1.54 15.31 -3.49
N HIS A 141 2.62 15.10 -4.24
CA HIS A 141 2.84 15.71 -5.56
C HIS A 141 1.83 15.30 -6.65
N LYS A 142 1.01 14.26 -6.41
CA LYS A 142 0.00 13.82 -7.40
C LYS A 142 -1.33 14.56 -7.27
N THR A 143 -1.76 14.85 -6.04
CA THR A 143 -3.12 15.33 -5.76
C THR A 143 -3.18 16.55 -4.84
N LEU A 144 -2.04 16.99 -4.30
CA LEU A 144 -1.91 18.20 -3.49
C LEU A 144 -0.94 19.19 -4.13
N PRO A 145 -1.01 20.49 -3.79
CA PRO A 145 -0.06 21.51 -4.25
C PRO A 145 1.31 21.31 -3.59
N SER A 146 2.07 20.36 -4.11
CA SER A 146 3.38 19.97 -3.60
C SER A 146 4.35 19.71 -4.75
N MET A 147 5.64 19.88 -4.50
CA MET A 147 6.67 19.62 -5.50
C MET A 147 6.83 18.12 -5.74
N THR A 148 7.40 17.79 -6.92
CA THR A 148 7.63 16.39 -7.30
C THR A 148 8.40 15.61 -6.23
N GLN A 149 8.17 14.31 -6.17
CA GLN A 149 8.73 13.35 -5.22
C GLN A 149 8.22 13.46 -3.77
N THR A 150 7.46 14.50 -3.41
CA THR A 150 6.93 14.61 -2.05
C THR A 150 5.91 13.52 -1.77
N ALA A 151 6.21 12.70 -0.78
CA ALA A 151 5.34 11.61 -0.36
C ALA A 151 5.45 11.34 1.15
N VAL A 152 4.49 10.62 1.71
CA VAL A 152 4.45 10.27 3.13
C VAL A 152 4.11 8.80 3.29
N LEU A 153 4.78 8.16 4.23
CA LEU A 153 4.42 6.84 4.76
C LEU A 153 3.82 7.02 6.16
N HIS A 154 2.57 6.64 6.31
CA HIS A 154 1.85 6.60 7.58
C HIS A 154 1.97 5.21 8.19
N ILE A 155 2.17 5.13 9.50
CA ILE A 155 2.04 3.94 10.31
C ILE A 155 0.80 4.16 11.18
N CYS A 156 -0.20 3.30 10.99
CA CYS A 156 -1.53 3.51 11.55
C CYS A 156 -1.87 2.52 12.67
N SER A 157 -1.08 1.45 12.83
CA SER A 157 -1.29 0.44 13.88
C SER A 157 0.00 -0.19 14.37
N ASP A 158 -0.11 -0.94 15.48
CA ASP A 158 1.01 -1.70 16.07
C ASP A 158 1.35 -2.98 15.30
N MET A 159 0.58 -3.34 14.28
CA MET A 159 0.91 -4.45 13.38
C MET A 159 2.08 -4.13 12.45
N ALA A 160 2.37 -2.85 12.26
CA ALA A 160 3.51 -2.38 11.49
C ALA A 160 4.76 -2.23 12.37
N ASP A 161 5.83 -2.97 12.06
CA ASP A 161 7.11 -2.87 12.78
C ASP A 161 7.85 -1.59 12.41
N VAL A 162 7.70 -0.56 13.26
CA VAL A 162 8.26 0.79 13.07
C VAL A 162 9.78 0.75 12.90
N GLU A 163 10.48 -0.07 13.68
CA GLU A 163 11.96 -0.13 13.66
C GLU A 163 12.45 -0.79 12.36
N LYS A 164 11.77 -1.84 11.89
CA LYS A 164 12.08 -2.39 10.55
C LYS A 164 11.80 -1.39 9.45
N ILE A 165 10.69 -0.66 9.51
CA ILE A 165 10.36 0.39 8.52
C ILE A 165 11.47 1.45 8.50
N LYS A 166 11.89 1.98 9.63
CA LYS A 166 13.00 2.94 9.74
C LYS A 166 14.28 2.40 9.12
N ARG A 167 14.62 1.16 9.43
CA ARG A 167 15.80 0.49 8.87
C ARG A 167 15.76 0.41 7.34
N PHE A 168 14.64 -0.02 6.78
CA PHE A 168 14.50 -0.12 5.32
C PHE A 168 14.38 1.25 4.64
N MET A 169 13.78 2.23 5.32
CA MET A 169 13.82 3.63 4.87
C MET A 169 15.26 4.12 4.74
N GLY A 170 16.12 3.84 5.74
CA GLY A 170 17.55 4.17 5.68
C GLY A 170 18.32 3.48 4.53
N ILE A 171 17.83 2.32 4.05
CA ILE A 171 18.44 1.59 2.93
C ILE A 171 17.96 2.13 1.57
N TYR A 172 16.66 2.40 1.44
CA TYR A 172 16.05 2.73 0.14
C TYR A 172 15.92 4.22 -0.12
N GLN A 173 16.00 5.05 0.91
CA GLN A 173 15.90 6.49 0.76
C GLN A 173 17.27 7.15 0.64
N THR A 174 17.32 8.29 -0.07
CA THR A 174 18.54 9.09 -0.15
C THR A 174 18.98 9.62 1.21
N SER A 175 20.29 9.62 1.47
CA SER A 175 20.87 10.29 2.65
C SER A 175 21.08 11.80 2.44
N SER A 176 20.88 12.30 1.22
CA SER A 176 21.05 13.71 0.85
C SER A 176 19.76 14.24 0.19
N PRO A 177 18.70 14.45 0.99
CA PRO A 177 17.43 14.92 0.46
C PRO A 177 17.54 16.36 -0.04
N SER A 178 16.72 16.69 -1.04
CA SER A 178 16.58 18.08 -1.48
C SER A 178 15.62 18.81 -0.54
N TYR A 179 16.12 19.78 0.22
CA TYR A 179 15.30 20.63 1.09
C TYR A 179 14.26 21.47 0.34
N ILE A 180 14.47 21.69 -0.96
CA ILE A 180 13.51 22.43 -1.80
C ILE A 180 12.31 21.54 -2.14
N LEU A 181 12.50 20.21 -2.24
CA LEU A 181 11.46 19.26 -2.61
C LEU A 181 10.73 18.65 -1.41
N MET A 182 11.19 18.94 -0.20
CA MET A 182 10.55 18.55 1.05
C MET A 182 9.56 19.61 1.50
#